data_17dc2a0ecbf7be86a5d3f1bd5086979f
#
_entry.id   17dc2a0ecbf7be86a5d3f1bd5086979f
#
_cell.length_a   1.000
_cell.length_b   1.000
_cell.length_c   1.000
_cell.angle_alpha   90.00
_cell.angle_beta   90.00
_cell.angle_gamma   90.00
#
_symmetry.space_group_name_H-M   'P 1'
#
loop_
_entity.id
_entity.type
_entity.pdbx_description
1 polymer ?
#
loop_
_entity_poly.entity_id
_entity_poly.type
_entity_poly.pdbx_seq_one_letter_code
_entity_poly.pdbx_strand_id
1 'polypeptide(L)'
;TIQCTTASYTVAITGNTNSTAPGTVVGTPGTPARYLVNTANTSQGVAYSLFSDGGFNNIIANNAPLPVTSTAGGVDSYTLYGRITGGGNSVTVVPGTYTDTINVSVTY
;
A
#
# COMPACT_ATOMS: atom_id res chain seq x y z
N THR A 1 9.86 6.80 -7.41
CA THR A 1 11.13 7.52 -7.66
C THR A 1 10.89 9.00 -7.42
N ILE A 2 11.76 9.62 -6.66
CA ILE A 2 11.64 11.03 -6.26
C ILE A 2 12.97 11.72 -6.47
N GLN A 3 12.91 12.96 -6.97
CA GLN A 3 14.08 13.83 -7.08
C GLN A 3 13.79 15.16 -6.38
N CYS A 4 14.64 15.53 -5.41
CA CYS A 4 14.55 16.79 -4.67
C CYS A 4 15.86 17.55 -4.74
N THR A 5 15.78 18.89 -4.65
CA THR A 5 16.97 19.76 -4.62
C THR A 5 17.53 19.91 -3.21
N THR A 6 16.77 19.57 -2.18
CA THR A 6 17.20 19.63 -0.78
C THR A 6 17.90 18.33 -0.36
N ALA A 7 18.84 18.43 0.59
CA ALA A 7 19.64 17.30 1.04
C ALA A 7 18.85 16.30 1.88
N SER A 8 17.74 16.69 2.50
CA SER A 8 16.92 15.79 3.30
C SER A 8 15.44 16.05 3.09
N TYR A 9 14.70 14.98 3.02
CA TYR A 9 13.24 14.97 2.95
C TYR A 9 12.74 13.63 3.46
N THR A 10 11.45 13.54 3.75
CA THR A 10 10.81 12.29 4.12
C THR A 10 9.65 12.00 3.19
N VAL A 11 9.42 10.72 2.93
CA VAL A 11 8.28 10.21 2.16
C VAL A 11 7.51 9.27 3.06
N ALA A 12 6.20 9.45 3.10
CA ALA A 12 5.33 8.61 3.90
C ALA A 12 4.04 8.30 3.14
N ILE A 13 3.49 7.11 3.36
CA ILE A 13 2.13 6.81 2.94
C ILE A 13 1.20 7.42 3.99
N THR A 14 0.32 8.33 3.57
CA THR A 14 -0.63 8.97 4.48
C THR A 14 -1.90 8.13 4.66
N GLY A 15 -2.20 7.27 3.70
CA GLY A 15 -3.36 6.40 3.71
C GLY A 15 -3.62 5.81 2.35
N ASN A 16 -4.79 5.20 2.20
CA ASN A 16 -5.27 4.65 0.94
C ASN A 16 -6.78 4.89 0.82
N THR A 17 -7.30 4.85 -0.41
CA THR A 17 -8.70 5.13 -0.67
C THR A 17 -9.61 4.08 -0.04
N ASN A 18 -9.27 2.81 -0.18
CA ASN A 18 -10.10 1.71 0.31
C ASN A 18 -9.56 1.19 1.66
N SER A 19 -9.81 1.94 2.73
CA SER A 19 -9.41 1.59 4.09
C SER A 19 -10.50 0.90 4.90
N THR A 20 -11.72 0.83 4.36
CA THR A 20 -12.86 0.16 4.97
C THR A 20 -13.22 -1.08 4.19
N ALA A 21 -13.48 -2.18 4.88
CA ALA A 21 -13.80 -3.46 4.25
C ALA A 21 -15.07 -3.37 3.39
N PRO A 22 -15.03 -3.82 2.13
CA PRO A 22 -16.25 -4.02 1.34
C PRO A 22 -17.08 -5.18 1.92
N GLY A 23 -18.26 -5.43 1.35
CA GLY A 23 -19.18 -6.44 1.86
C GLY A 23 -18.62 -7.86 1.87
N THR A 24 -17.86 -8.24 0.84
CA THR A 24 -17.18 -9.53 0.75
C THR A 24 -15.70 -9.32 0.54
N VAL A 25 -14.87 -9.93 1.38
CA VAL A 25 -13.42 -9.76 1.34
C VAL A 25 -12.73 -11.13 1.35
N VAL A 26 -11.76 -11.29 0.46
CA VAL A 26 -10.79 -12.38 0.50
C VAL A 26 -9.52 -11.86 1.15
N GLY A 27 -8.91 -12.67 2.00
CA GLY A 27 -7.69 -12.32 2.70
C GLY A 27 -7.93 -11.68 4.06
N THR A 28 -6.84 -11.58 4.82
CA THR A 28 -6.86 -11.02 6.17
C THR A 28 -6.18 -9.64 6.14
N PRO A 29 -6.89 -8.58 6.54
CA PRO A 29 -6.28 -7.25 6.56
C PRO A 29 -5.22 -7.15 7.66
N GLY A 30 -4.17 -6.37 7.38
CA GLY A 30 -3.20 -5.98 8.39
C GLY A 30 -3.59 -4.68 9.08
N THR A 31 -2.62 -4.06 9.72
CA THR A 31 -2.76 -2.74 10.32
C THR A 31 -1.66 -1.83 9.77
N PRO A 32 -2.02 -0.79 9.00
CA PRO A 32 -3.37 -0.34 8.62
C PRO A 32 -4.06 -1.27 7.61
N ALA A 33 -5.37 -1.32 7.64
CA ALA A 33 -6.16 -2.11 6.71
C ALA A 33 -6.20 -1.47 5.32
N ARG A 34 -6.00 -2.29 4.28
CA ARG A 34 -5.99 -1.84 2.89
C ARG A 34 -6.71 -2.88 2.02
N TYR A 35 -7.54 -2.42 1.09
CA TYR A 35 -8.35 -3.31 0.26
C TYR A 35 -8.25 -2.92 -1.21
N LEU A 36 -8.05 -3.93 -2.06
CA LEU A 36 -8.25 -3.81 -3.50
C LEU A 36 -9.74 -4.08 -3.75
N VAL A 37 -10.42 -3.17 -4.40
CA VAL A 37 -11.87 -3.25 -4.62
C VAL A 37 -12.15 -3.48 -6.09
N ASN A 38 -13.12 -4.34 -6.39
CA ASN A 38 -13.54 -4.65 -7.76
C ASN A 38 -14.13 -3.39 -8.42
N THR A 39 -13.63 -3.08 -9.60
CA THR A 39 -14.05 -1.86 -10.32
C THR A 39 -15.48 -1.91 -10.82
N ALA A 40 -16.02 -3.10 -11.05
CA ALA A 40 -17.40 -3.30 -11.53
C ALA A 40 -18.39 -3.60 -10.39
N ASN A 41 -17.89 -4.11 -9.23
CA ASN A 41 -18.71 -4.45 -8.08
C ASN A 41 -17.97 -4.05 -6.80
N THR A 42 -18.27 -2.86 -6.31
CA THR A 42 -17.58 -2.25 -5.16
C THR A 42 -17.90 -2.93 -3.82
N SER A 43 -18.80 -3.90 -3.79
CA SER A 43 -19.06 -4.70 -2.60
C SER A 43 -18.08 -5.87 -2.43
N GLN A 44 -17.14 -6.06 -3.35
CA GLN A 44 -16.17 -7.15 -3.32
C GLN A 44 -14.75 -6.62 -3.33
N GLY A 45 -13.89 -7.23 -2.53
CA GLY A 45 -12.52 -6.80 -2.41
C GLY A 45 -11.57 -7.87 -1.90
N VAL A 46 -10.28 -7.53 -1.95
CA VAL A 46 -9.18 -8.38 -1.50
C VAL A 46 -8.33 -7.55 -0.52
N ALA A 47 -8.15 -8.06 0.68
CA ALA A 47 -7.28 -7.41 1.67
C ALA A 47 -5.81 -7.61 1.26
N TYR A 48 -5.02 -6.55 1.39
CA TYR A 48 -3.59 -6.59 1.13
C TYR A 48 -2.83 -5.75 2.15
N SER A 49 -1.54 -5.98 2.23
CA SER A 49 -0.64 -5.20 3.08
C SER A 49 0.56 -4.74 2.26
N LEU A 50 1.14 -3.62 2.66
CA LEU A 50 2.35 -3.08 2.07
C LEU A 50 3.50 -3.17 3.08
N PHE A 51 4.66 -3.55 2.58
CA PHE A 51 5.87 -3.74 3.37
C PHE A 51 7.01 -2.94 2.78
N SER A 52 7.93 -2.52 3.62
CA SER A 52 9.14 -1.82 3.18
C SER A 52 10.28 -2.76 2.79
N ASP A 53 10.14 -4.06 3.07
CA ASP A 53 11.15 -5.07 2.80
C ASP A 53 10.59 -6.27 2.01
N GLY A 54 11.43 -6.89 1.20
CA GLY A 54 11.05 -8.05 0.39
C GLY A 54 10.80 -9.33 1.19
N GLY A 55 11.19 -9.37 2.46
CA GLY A 55 10.91 -10.48 3.37
C GLY A 55 9.56 -10.37 4.08
N PHE A 56 8.80 -9.30 3.84
CA PHE A 56 7.49 -9.03 4.44
C PHE A 56 7.51 -9.02 5.97
N ASN A 57 8.57 -8.45 6.55
CA ASN A 57 8.71 -8.36 8.00
C ASN A 57 8.32 -7.00 8.56
N ASN A 58 8.39 -5.93 7.75
CA ASN A 58 8.17 -4.57 8.19
C ASN A 58 6.99 -3.94 7.45
N ILE A 59 5.81 -4.04 8.05
CA ILE A 59 4.60 -3.44 7.49
C ILE A 59 4.70 -1.90 7.51
N ILE A 60 4.24 -1.25 6.46
CA ILE A 60 4.27 0.20 6.36
C ILE A 60 3.07 0.78 7.10
N ALA A 61 3.34 1.52 8.18
CA ALA A 61 2.33 2.28 8.90
C ALA A 61 2.03 3.60 8.18
N ASN A 62 0.82 4.12 8.37
CA ASN A 62 0.47 5.44 7.84
C ASN A 62 1.24 6.53 8.57
N ASN A 63 1.67 7.53 7.82
CA ASN A 63 2.40 8.70 8.32
C ASN A 63 3.77 8.38 8.93
N ALA A 64 4.33 7.21 8.64
CA ALA A 64 5.67 6.83 9.07
C ALA A 64 6.66 7.03 7.90
N PRO A 65 7.83 7.65 8.13
CA PRO A 65 8.83 7.82 7.07
C PRO A 65 9.26 6.48 6.47
N LEU A 66 9.35 6.42 5.15
CA LEU A 66 9.87 5.25 4.45
C LEU A 66 11.40 5.21 4.58
N PRO A 67 12.00 4.01 4.63
CA PRO A 67 13.40 3.84 4.99
C PRO A 67 14.35 4.04 3.78
N VAL A 68 14.37 5.24 3.22
CA VAL A 68 15.34 5.61 2.16
C VAL A 68 16.01 6.91 2.54
N THR A 69 17.31 6.96 2.38
CA THR A 69 18.08 8.18 2.60
C THR A 69 18.02 9.06 1.35
N SER A 70 17.58 10.28 1.53
CA SER A 70 17.49 11.24 0.43
C SER A 70 18.88 11.74 0.00
N THR A 71 19.00 12.07 -1.29
CA THR A 71 20.22 12.64 -1.88
C THR A 71 19.86 13.94 -2.58
N ALA A 72 20.54 15.05 -2.22
CA ALA A 72 20.29 16.35 -2.82
C ALA A 72 20.56 16.32 -4.32
N GLY A 73 19.55 16.70 -5.13
CA GLY A 73 19.65 16.70 -6.59
C GLY A 73 19.69 15.33 -7.24
N GLY A 74 19.77 14.26 -6.46
CA GLY A 74 19.73 12.89 -6.96
C GLY A 74 18.33 12.37 -7.13
N VAL A 75 18.21 11.18 -7.72
CA VAL A 75 16.94 10.45 -7.87
C VAL A 75 16.92 9.30 -6.88
N ASP A 76 15.96 9.31 -5.97
CA ASP A 76 15.79 8.26 -4.98
C ASP A 76 14.62 7.37 -5.34
N SER A 77 14.79 6.06 -5.17
CA SER A 77 13.74 5.08 -5.45
C SER A 77 13.21 4.47 -4.17
N TYR A 78 11.89 4.41 -4.06
CA TYR A 78 11.18 3.81 -2.95
C TYR A 78 10.41 2.59 -3.46
N THR A 79 10.75 1.42 -2.94
CA THR A 79 10.09 0.17 -3.34
C THR A 79 9.10 -0.26 -2.29
N LEU A 80 7.88 -0.52 -2.73
CA LEU A 80 6.82 -1.05 -1.88
C LEU A 80 6.58 -2.51 -2.25
N TYR A 81 6.47 -3.36 -1.23
CA TYR A 81 6.23 -4.79 -1.42
C TYR A 81 4.81 -5.11 -0.96
N GLY A 82 3.97 -5.54 -1.89
CA GLY A 82 2.58 -5.88 -1.61
C GLY A 82 2.40 -7.37 -1.35
N ARG A 83 1.49 -7.72 -0.42
CA ARG A 83 1.18 -9.10 -0.12
C ARG A 83 -0.29 -9.26 0.25
N ILE A 84 -0.90 -10.33 -0.26
CA ILE A 84 -2.21 -10.81 0.18
C ILE A 84 -1.96 -11.95 1.15
N THR A 85 -2.49 -11.84 2.37
CA THR A 85 -2.27 -12.82 3.43
C THR A 85 -3.58 -13.49 3.80
N GLY A 86 -3.57 -14.80 3.93
CA GLY A 86 -4.76 -15.58 4.28
C GLY A 86 -5.72 -15.74 3.10
N GLY A 87 -6.92 -16.18 3.40
CA GLY A 87 -7.99 -16.25 2.41
C GLY A 87 -7.76 -17.26 1.29
N GLY A 88 -6.97 -18.29 1.45
CA GLY A 88 -6.52 -19.22 0.42
C GLY A 88 -7.53 -19.71 -0.62
N ASN A 89 -8.79 -19.34 -0.50
CA ASN A 89 -9.84 -19.63 -1.46
C ASN A 89 -10.48 -18.33 -1.96
N SER A 90 -10.21 -17.99 -3.21
CA SER A 90 -10.67 -16.73 -3.82
C SER A 90 -12.04 -16.82 -4.50
N VAL A 91 -12.73 -17.96 -4.40
CA VAL A 91 -14.03 -18.14 -5.09
C VAL A 91 -15.17 -17.31 -4.49
N THR A 92 -14.98 -16.67 -3.35
CA THR A 92 -15.99 -15.82 -2.74
C THR A 92 -16.11 -14.44 -3.41
N VAL A 93 -15.15 -14.08 -4.26
CA VAL A 93 -15.19 -12.84 -5.05
C VAL A 93 -15.14 -13.19 -6.54
N VAL A 94 -15.77 -12.34 -7.36
CA VAL A 94 -15.83 -12.60 -8.79
C VAL A 94 -14.50 -12.23 -9.47
N PRO A 95 -14.16 -12.88 -10.60
CA PRO A 95 -13.04 -12.46 -11.43
C PRO A 95 -13.25 -11.02 -11.92
N GLY A 96 -12.18 -10.28 -12.04
CA GLY A 96 -12.23 -8.91 -12.52
C GLY A 96 -10.99 -8.12 -12.10
N THR A 97 -11.05 -6.81 -12.31
CA THR A 97 -9.99 -5.89 -11.92
C THR A 97 -10.27 -5.34 -10.53
N TYR A 98 -9.28 -5.43 -9.65
CA TYR A 98 -9.34 -4.96 -8.27
C TYR A 98 -8.28 -3.88 -8.08
N THR A 99 -8.66 -2.72 -7.59
CA THR A 99 -7.76 -1.56 -7.46
C THR A 99 -7.90 -0.88 -6.11
N ASP A 100 -6.85 -0.18 -5.74
CA ASP A 100 -6.81 0.78 -4.65
C ASP A 100 -5.89 1.94 -5.03
N THR A 101 -6.01 3.05 -4.33
CA THR A 101 -5.14 4.21 -4.51
C THR A 101 -4.39 4.49 -3.22
N ILE A 102 -3.07 4.55 -3.31
CA ILE A 102 -2.18 4.87 -2.19
C ILE A 102 -1.87 6.35 -2.23
N ASN A 103 -2.07 7.04 -1.12
CA ASN A 103 -1.77 8.46 -0.97
C ASN A 103 -0.40 8.62 -0.33
N VAL A 104 0.46 9.39 -0.97
CA VAL A 104 1.85 9.59 -0.56
C VAL A 104 2.11 11.07 -0.33
N SER A 105 2.87 11.37 0.72
CA SER A 105 3.29 12.73 1.06
C SER A 105 4.81 12.81 1.07
N VAL A 106 5.34 13.90 0.55
CA VAL A 106 6.77 14.24 0.60
C VAL A 106 6.91 15.51 1.45
N THR A 107 7.75 15.44 2.47
CA THR A 107 8.00 16.56 3.39
C THR A 107 9.48 16.92 3.39
N TYR A 108 9.78 18.18 3.14
CA TYR A 108 11.12 18.71 3.13
C TYR A 108 11.20 20.14 3.69
#